data_3b9ebc2408302a6a12a2b7628cca7013
#
_entry.id   3b9ebc2408302a6a12a2b7628cca7013
#
_cell.length_a   1.000
_cell.length_b   1.000
_cell.length_c   1.000
_cell.angle_alpha   90.00
_cell.angle_beta   90.00
_cell.angle_gamma   90.00
#
_symmetry.space_group_name_H-M   'P 1'
#
loop_
_entity.id
_entity.type
_entity.pdbx_description
1 polymer ?
#
loop_
_entity_poly.entity_id
_entity_poly.type
_entity_poly.pdbx_seq_one_letter_code
_entity_poly.pdbx_strand_id
1 'polypeptide(L)'
;MKLELICSGLTELLVDNNYSSTTINFYQREWKKLNDFLLLEYGDDDFSIDKGLIFLEKIHGIVSSFEESKLKDQQMQLIRSIQILQDYKLHGVITKRYYASKNPIRLEGYYLNVHVHFIDYLDHTELSKSTKKHYIKISLIFLDYLNQKRITDVSHIDLSICNDYIRTFTGMSFKTIEQRICGLRYFLRYLNEKNVLKSDIASLIHMPAISKSAKIPSVWTEDEIKKLLQTIDRNSPIGKRDYAMIVLACILGLRISDIKNLTFDDFNWEAKKLSIIQHK
;
A
#
# COMPACT_ATOMS: atom_id res chain seq x y z
N MET A 1 -1.94 -31.77 -14.74
CA MET A 1 -0.74 -31.67 -13.86
C MET A 1 -1.22 -31.34 -12.47
N LYS A 2 -0.82 -32.14 -11.51
CA LYS A 2 -1.26 -31.98 -10.11
C LYS A 2 -0.88 -30.64 -9.53
N LEU A 3 -1.81 -30.00 -8.83
CA LEU A 3 -1.64 -28.67 -8.24
C LEU A 3 -0.44 -28.64 -7.27
N GLU A 4 -0.27 -29.69 -6.47
CA GLU A 4 0.84 -29.80 -5.50
C GLU A 4 2.22 -29.66 -6.17
N LEU A 5 2.44 -30.30 -7.32
CA LEU A 5 3.69 -30.20 -8.07
C LEU A 5 3.92 -28.79 -8.63
N ILE A 6 2.85 -28.12 -9.09
CA ILE A 6 2.93 -26.74 -9.56
C ILE A 6 3.29 -25.82 -8.40
N CYS A 7 2.63 -25.96 -7.24
CA CYS A 7 2.84 -25.11 -6.08
C CYS A 7 4.26 -25.25 -5.51
N SER A 8 4.80 -26.48 -5.44
CA SER A 8 6.15 -26.73 -4.96
C SER A 8 7.20 -26.03 -5.83
N GLY A 9 7.23 -26.32 -7.14
CA GLY A 9 8.21 -25.70 -8.04
C GLY A 9 8.01 -24.20 -8.19
N LEU A 10 6.77 -23.73 -8.12
CA LEU A 10 6.49 -22.28 -8.16
C LEU A 10 6.95 -21.56 -6.89
N THR A 11 6.87 -22.21 -5.72
CA THR A 11 7.38 -21.65 -4.47
C THR A 11 8.89 -21.43 -4.52
N GLU A 12 9.65 -22.40 -5.02
CA GLU A 12 11.10 -22.27 -5.21
C GLU A 12 11.42 -21.11 -6.16
N LEU A 13 10.71 -21.04 -7.29
CA LEU A 13 10.89 -19.97 -8.27
C LEU A 13 10.54 -18.57 -7.71
N LEU A 14 9.55 -18.46 -6.81
CA LEU A 14 9.20 -17.20 -6.13
C LEU A 14 10.32 -16.76 -5.19
N VAL A 15 10.95 -17.69 -4.47
CA VAL A 15 12.09 -17.41 -3.60
C VAL A 15 13.28 -16.94 -4.43
N ASP A 16 13.62 -17.62 -5.50
CA ASP A 16 14.72 -17.26 -6.40
C ASP A 16 14.53 -15.89 -7.06
N ASN A 17 13.28 -15.52 -7.33
CA ASN A 17 12.92 -14.20 -7.85
C ASN A 17 12.77 -13.10 -6.77
N ASN A 18 13.21 -13.35 -5.54
CA ASN A 18 13.18 -12.41 -4.41
C ASN A 18 11.78 -11.86 -4.09
N TYR A 19 10.73 -12.67 -4.22
CA TYR A 19 9.41 -12.30 -3.70
C TYR A 19 9.43 -12.24 -2.18
N SER A 20 8.70 -11.27 -1.60
CA SER A 20 8.61 -11.16 -0.15
C SER A 20 7.95 -12.41 0.47
N SER A 21 8.41 -12.83 1.65
CA SER A 21 7.81 -13.93 2.40
C SER A 21 6.31 -13.73 2.63
N THR A 22 5.87 -12.51 2.84
CA THR A 22 4.45 -12.16 2.96
C THR A 22 3.65 -12.51 1.70
N THR A 23 4.21 -12.24 0.51
CA THR A 23 3.56 -12.56 -0.77
C THR A 23 3.53 -14.07 -0.99
N ILE A 24 4.63 -14.76 -0.71
CA ILE A 24 4.71 -16.23 -0.86
C ILE A 24 3.69 -16.92 0.05
N ASN A 25 3.64 -16.53 1.33
CA ASN A 25 2.68 -17.07 2.30
C ASN A 25 1.22 -16.80 1.88
N PHE A 26 0.95 -15.61 1.31
CA PHE A 26 -0.38 -15.30 0.78
C PHE A 26 -0.75 -16.26 -0.36
N TYR A 27 0.13 -16.49 -1.33
CA TYR A 27 -0.13 -17.40 -2.44
C TYR A 27 -0.30 -18.84 -1.96
N GLN A 28 0.56 -19.34 -1.09
CA GLN A 28 0.46 -20.69 -0.55
C GLN A 28 -0.88 -20.94 0.18
N ARG A 29 -1.35 -19.95 0.94
CA ARG A 29 -2.66 -20.03 1.59
C ARG A 29 -3.80 -20.10 0.59
N GLU A 30 -3.76 -19.29 -0.47
CA GLU A 30 -4.81 -19.30 -1.50
C GLU A 30 -4.74 -20.57 -2.36
N TRP A 31 -3.56 -21.11 -2.65
CA TRP A 31 -3.40 -22.39 -3.33
C TRP A 31 -3.89 -23.58 -2.50
N LYS A 32 -3.73 -23.53 -1.20
CA LYS A 32 -4.32 -24.54 -0.30
C LYS A 32 -5.84 -24.52 -0.39
N LYS A 33 -6.47 -23.35 -0.34
CA LYS A 33 -7.93 -23.25 -0.51
C LYS A 33 -8.37 -23.73 -1.90
N LEU A 34 -7.60 -23.43 -2.94
CA LEU A 34 -7.86 -23.94 -4.29
C LEU A 34 -7.79 -25.46 -4.31
N ASN A 35 -6.80 -26.07 -3.67
CA ASN A 35 -6.68 -27.53 -3.59
C ASN A 35 -7.88 -28.16 -2.91
N ASP A 36 -8.29 -27.63 -1.77
CA ASP A 36 -9.48 -28.10 -1.02
C ASP A 36 -10.76 -27.97 -1.88
N PHE A 37 -10.88 -26.88 -2.62
CA PHE A 37 -11.97 -26.66 -3.58
C PHE A 37 -11.96 -27.68 -4.72
N LEU A 38 -10.78 -27.96 -5.31
CA LEU A 38 -10.67 -28.92 -6.41
C LEU A 38 -11.04 -30.34 -5.96
N LEU A 39 -10.56 -30.76 -4.81
CA LEU A 39 -10.90 -32.07 -4.23
C LEU A 39 -12.40 -32.18 -3.94
N LEU A 40 -13.01 -31.13 -3.44
CA LEU A 40 -14.44 -31.11 -3.10
C LEU A 40 -15.35 -31.13 -4.35
N GLU A 41 -15.04 -30.29 -5.34
CA GLU A 41 -15.92 -30.08 -6.52
C GLU A 41 -15.66 -31.09 -7.63
N TYR A 42 -14.41 -31.53 -7.80
CA TYR A 42 -14.00 -32.39 -8.94
C TYR A 42 -13.46 -33.75 -8.53
N GLY A 43 -13.18 -33.96 -7.24
CA GLY A 43 -12.60 -35.24 -6.75
C GLY A 43 -11.14 -35.46 -7.16
N ASP A 44 -10.48 -34.46 -7.75
CA ASP A 44 -9.09 -34.49 -8.18
C ASP A 44 -8.37 -33.17 -7.85
N ASP A 45 -7.04 -33.20 -7.85
CA ASP A 45 -6.18 -32.02 -7.66
C ASP A 45 -5.56 -31.51 -8.97
N ASP A 46 -6.13 -31.90 -10.11
CA ASP A 46 -5.62 -31.44 -11.41
C ASP A 46 -6.03 -29.99 -11.69
N PHE A 47 -5.01 -29.14 -11.80
CA PHE A 47 -5.19 -27.73 -12.05
C PHE A 47 -5.42 -27.41 -13.54
N SER A 48 -6.45 -26.60 -13.81
CA SER A 48 -6.63 -25.86 -15.06
C SER A 48 -7.01 -24.40 -14.76
N ILE A 49 -6.76 -23.50 -15.71
CA ILE A 49 -7.12 -22.10 -15.55
C ILE A 49 -8.62 -21.92 -15.35
N ASP A 50 -9.44 -22.71 -16.08
CA ASP A 50 -10.90 -22.64 -15.97
C ASP A 50 -11.38 -23.03 -14.58
N LYS A 51 -10.84 -24.13 -13.98
CA LYS A 51 -11.12 -24.49 -12.60
C LYS A 51 -10.68 -23.39 -11.62
N GLY A 52 -9.53 -22.73 -11.88
CA GLY A 52 -9.05 -21.60 -11.10
C GLY A 52 -9.95 -20.36 -11.19
N LEU A 53 -10.52 -20.08 -12.36
CA LEU A 53 -11.49 -18.98 -12.53
C LEU A 53 -12.80 -19.27 -11.82
N ILE A 54 -13.31 -20.50 -11.89
CA ILE A 54 -14.50 -20.94 -11.16
C ILE A 54 -14.29 -20.84 -9.64
N PHE A 55 -13.10 -21.19 -9.15
CA PHE A 55 -12.72 -21.00 -7.75
C PHE A 55 -12.78 -19.51 -7.35
N LEU A 56 -12.22 -18.61 -8.16
CA LEU A 56 -12.27 -17.18 -7.88
C LEU A 56 -13.71 -16.65 -7.84
N GLU A 57 -14.58 -17.15 -8.72
CA GLU A 57 -15.98 -16.76 -8.74
C GLU A 57 -16.74 -17.31 -7.53
N LYS A 58 -16.67 -18.62 -7.26
CA LYS A 58 -17.43 -19.28 -6.19
C LYS A 58 -16.96 -18.88 -4.79
N ILE A 59 -15.67 -18.77 -4.56
CA ILE A 59 -15.11 -18.55 -3.22
C ILE A 59 -14.86 -17.07 -2.93
N HIS A 60 -14.50 -16.28 -3.93
CA HIS A 60 -14.14 -14.87 -3.75
C HIS A 60 -15.10 -13.88 -4.42
N GLY A 61 -16.13 -14.37 -5.12
CA GLY A 61 -17.11 -13.52 -5.82
C GLY A 61 -16.50 -12.69 -6.97
N ILE A 62 -15.39 -13.16 -7.54
CA ILE A 62 -14.69 -12.46 -8.63
C ILE A 62 -15.12 -13.07 -9.96
N VAL A 63 -15.96 -12.35 -10.70
CA VAL A 63 -16.44 -12.79 -12.02
C VAL A 63 -15.43 -12.44 -13.09
N SER A 64 -15.14 -13.37 -14.00
CA SER A 64 -14.13 -13.24 -15.05
C SER A 64 -14.41 -12.16 -16.12
N SER A 65 -15.62 -11.57 -16.12
CA SER A 65 -16.06 -10.51 -17.05
C SER A 65 -15.76 -9.09 -16.57
N PHE A 66 -15.09 -8.92 -15.42
CA PHE A 66 -14.76 -7.59 -14.90
C PHE A 66 -13.63 -6.95 -15.71
N GLU A 67 -13.86 -5.69 -16.13
CA GLU A 67 -12.79 -4.84 -16.61
C GLU A 67 -11.74 -4.67 -15.50
N GLU A 68 -10.49 -5.06 -15.74
CA GLU A 68 -9.37 -5.00 -14.78
C GLU A 68 -9.21 -3.62 -14.13
N SER A 69 -9.67 -2.57 -14.79
CA SER A 69 -9.60 -1.18 -14.29
C SER A 69 -10.51 -0.89 -13.09
N LYS A 70 -11.47 -1.77 -12.79
CA LYS A 70 -12.44 -1.60 -11.68
C LYS A 70 -12.16 -2.48 -10.46
N LEU A 71 -11.19 -3.39 -10.55
CA LEU A 71 -10.85 -4.32 -9.48
C LEU A 71 -10.05 -3.63 -8.36
N LYS A 72 -10.33 -4.02 -7.12
CA LYS A 72 -9.54 -3.61 -5.95
C LYS A 72 -8.20 -4.36 -5.92
N ASP A 73 -7.18 -3.76 -5.33
CA ASP A 73 -5.83 -4.35 -5.24
C ASP A 73 -5.84 -5.78 -4.68
N GLN A 74 -6.70 -6.06 -3.70
CA GLN A 74 -6.84 -7.38 -3.11
C GLN A 74 -7.41 -8.41 -4.10
N GLN A 75 -8.38 -8.03 -4.92
CA GLN A 75 -8.95 -8.89 -5.97
C GLN A 75 -7.91 -9.17 -7.06
N MET A 76 -7.10 -8.17 -7.41
CA MET A 76 -6.00 -8.33 -8.35
C MET A 76 -4.94 -9.31 -7.83
N GLN A 77 -4.63 -9.30 -6.53
CA GLN A 77 -3.71 -10.27 -5.93
C GLN A 77 -4.26 -11.70 -5.99
N LEU A 78 -5.57 -11.90 -5.76
CA LEU A 78 -6.23 -13.19 -5.87
C LEU A 78 -6.20 -13.72 -7.31
N ILE A 79 -6.54 -12.89 -8.29
CA ILE A 79 -6.44 -13.24 -9.72
C ILE A 79 -4.99 -13.61 -10.06
N ARG A 80 -4.02 -12.82 -9.57
CA ARG A 80 -2.60 -13.08 -9.83
C ARG A 80 -2.15 -14.41 -9.25
N SER A 81 -2.64 -14.81 -8.08
CA SER A 81 -2.29 -16.10 -7.46
C SER A 81 -2.67 -17.31 -8.34
N ILE A 82 -3.75 -17.17 -9.13
CA ILE A 82 -4.19 -18.22 -10.08
C ILE A 82 -3.43 -18.12 -11.41
N GLN A 83 -3.18 -16.90 -11.89
CA GLN A 83 -2.48 -16.68 -13.15
C GLN A 83 -1.04 -17.21 -13.12
N ILE A 84 -0.33 -17.05 -12.00
CA ILE A 84 1.06 -17.55 -11.90
C ILE A 84 1.13 -19.09 -11.88
N LEU A 85 0.11 -19.79 -11.39
CA LEU A 85 0.02 -21.25 -11.52
C LEU A 85 -0.07 -21.67 -13.00
N GLN A 86 -0.88 -20.93 -13.79
CA GLN A 86 -1.01 -21.19 -15.20
C GLN A 86 0.29 -20.84 -15.96
N ASP A 87 0.90 -19.70 -15.65
CA ASP A 87 2.17 -19.29 -16.26
C ASP A 87 3.25 -20.37 -16.03
N TYR A 88 3.37 -20.84 -14.77
CA TYR A 88 4.34 -21.88 -14.43
C TYR A 88 4.02 -23.23 -15.10
N LYS A 89 2.75 -23.62 -15.13
CA LYS A 89 2.31 -24.86 -15.80
C LYS A 89 2.64 -24.87 -17.30
N LEU A 90 2.50 -23.72 -17.98
CA LEU A 90 2.73 -23.61 -19.43
C LEU A 90 4.19 -23.39 -19.80
N HIS A 91 4.92 -22.62 -18.99
CA HIS A 91 6.22 -22.08 -19.40
C HIS A 91 7.36 -22.40 -18.42
N GLY A 92 7.08 -22.98 -17.25
CA GLY A 92 8.06 -23.21 -16.19
C GLY A 92 8.63 -21.95 -15.57
N VAL A 93 8.05 -20.77 -15.87
CA VAL A 93 8.50 -19.45 -15.42
C VAL A 93 7.31 -18.59 -14.99
N ILE A 94 7.57 -17.58 -14.16
CA ILE A 94 6.59 -16.55 -13.86
C ILE A 94 6.71 -15.47 -14.93
N THR A 95 5.73 -15.35 -15.80
CA THR A 95 5.67 -14.22 -16.71
C THR A 95 5.38 -12.95 -15.92
N LYS A 96 6.30 -11.99 -15.97
CA LYS A 96 6.01 -10.64 -15.46
C LYS A 96 4.97 -10.03 -16.39
N ARG A 97 3.69 -10.23 -16.05
CA ARG A 97 2.66 -9.39 -16.64
C ARG A 97 2.92 -7.98 -16.09
N TYR A 98 3.43 -7.14 -16.94
CA TYR A 98 3.28 -5.72 -16.72
C TYR A 98 1.76 -5.49 -16.77
N TYR A 99 1.11 -5.56 -15.60
CA TYR A 99 -0.03 -4.69 -15.44
C TYR A 99 0.55 -3.35 -15.81
N ALA A 100 0.13 -2.82 -16.94
CA ALA A 100 0.49 -1.48 -17.30
C ALA A 100 0.05 -0.62 -16.12
N SER A 101 0.94 -0.47 -15.15
CA SER A 101 0.83 0.65 -14.22
C SER A 101 0.74 1.77 -15.21
N LYS A 102 -0.46 2.35 -15.32
CA LYS A 102 -0.79 3.37 -16.29
C LYS A 102 0.45 4.21 -16.51
N ASN A 103 1.17 3.97 -17.57
CA ASN A 103 2.50 4.44 -17.94
C ASN A 103 3.39 4.83 -16.72
N PRO A 104 4.36 3.97 -16.31
CA PRO A 104 5.28 4.36 -15.24
C PRO A 104 5.91 5.68 -15.67
N ILE A 105 5.74 6.71 -14.84
CA ILE A 105 6.36 8.00 -15.07
C ILE A 105 7.87 7.76 -15.17
N ARG A 106 8.44 8.09 -16.32
CA ARG A 106 9.88 8.04 -16.56
C ARG A 106 10.35 9.46 -16.79
N LEU A 107 11.10 9.98 -15.83
CA LEU A 107 11.82 11.24 -16.01
C LEU A 107 13.13 10.95 -16.73
N GLU A 108 13.54 11.85 -17.59
CA GLU A 108 14.80 11.78 -18.32
C GLU A 108 15.57 13.11 -18.19
N GLY A 109 16.88 13.05 -18.42
CA GLY A 109 17.73 14.23 -18.47
C GLY A 109 17.66 15.12 -17.23
N TYR A 110 17.37 16.40 -17.43
CA TYR A 110 17.36 17.42 -16.38
C TYR A 110 16.39 17.07 -15.21
N TYR A 111 15.17 16.69 -15.52
CA TYR A 111 14.17 16.36 -14.48
C TYR A 111 14.52 15.13 -13.65
N LEU A 112 15.17 14.14 -14.27
CA LEU A 112 15.67 12.97 -13.55
C LEU A 112 16.74 13.41 -12.53
N ASN A 113 17.67 14.28 -12.92
CA ASN A 113 18.70 14.78 -12.02
C ASN A 113 18.12 15.58 -10.85
N VAL A 114 17.15 16.47 -11.12
CA VAL A 114 16.44 17.22 -10.05
C VAL A 114 15.77 16.25 -9.08
N HIS A 115 15.12 15.19 -9.58
CA HIS A 115 14.45 14.21 -8.76
C HIS A 115 15.42 13.37 -7.91
N VAL A 116 16.53 12.93 -8.48
CA VAL A 116 17.58 12.19 -7.77
C VAL A 116 18.20 13.03 -6.64
N HIS A 117 18.50 14.30 -6.89
CA HIS A 117 19.01 15.20 -5.85
C HIS A 117 17.98 15.44 -4.73
N PHE A 118 16.69 15.48 -5.05
CA PHE A 118 15.66 15.57 -4.02
C PHE A 118 15.53 14.28 -3.19
N ILE A 119 15.69 13.11 -3.80
CA ILE A 119 15.72 11.83 -3.07
C ILE A 119 16.91 11.81 -2.10
N ASP A 120 18.09 12.17 -2.57
CA ASP A 120 19.29 12.27 -1.74
C ASP A 120 19.09 13.24 -0.56
N TYR A 121 18.53 14.42 -0.81
CA TYR A 121 18.17 15.36 0.24
C TYR A 121 17.23 14.74 1.29
N LEU A 122 16.18 14.03 0.85
CA LEU A 122 15.26 13.37 1.76
C LEU A 122 15.93 12.28 2.61
N ASP A 123 16.92 11.57 2.06
CA ASP A 123 17.61 10.51 2.79
C ASP A 123 18.39 11.05 3.99
N HIS A 124 18.85 12.30 3.92
CA HIS A 124 19.53 12.99 5.03
C HIS A 124 18.57 13.66 6.03
N THR A 125 17.24 13.52 5.86
CA THR A 125 16.24 14.03 6.82
C THR A 125 15.83 12.96 7.82
N GLU A 126 15.31 13.39 8.98
CA GLU A 126 14.74 12.50 10.01
C GLU A 126 13.30 12.05 9.71
N LEU A 127 12.79 12.31 8.50
CA LEU A 127 11.43 11.94 8.12
C LEU A 127 11.24 10.42 8.10
N SER A 128 10.03 9.97 8.46
CA SER A 128 9.69 8.54 8.37
C SER A 128 9.81 8.02 6.95
N LYS A 129 10.15 6.72 6.79
CA LYS A 129 10.23 6.05 5.48
C LYS A 129 8.96 6.22 4.64
N SER A 130 7.80 6.22 5.29
CA SER A 130 6.51 6.42 4.63
C SER A 130 6.36 7.84 4.07
N THR A 131 6.76 8.85 4.85
CA THR A 131 6.74 10.26 4.45
C THR A 131 7.71 10.51 3.29
N LYS A 132 8.94 9.98 3.37
CA LYS A 132 9.91 10.06 2.27
C LYS A 132 9.35 9.48 0.97
N LYS A 133 8.82 8.25 1.01
CA LYS A 133 8.17 7.62 -0.15
C LYS A 133 7.04 8.48 -0.73
N HIS A 134 6.26 9.09 0.13
CA HIS A 134 5.16 9.96 -0.30
C HIS A 134 5.68 11.19 -1.03
N TYR A 135 6.67 11.89 -0.48
CA TYR A 135 7.25 13.09 -1.09
C TYR A 135 7.98 12.78 -2.40
N ILE A 136 8.71 11.67 -2.47
CA ILE A 136 9.32 11.17 -3.72
C ILE A 136 8.26 10.97 -4.81
N LYS A 137 7.13 10.35 -4.46
CA LYS A 137 6.05 10.14 -5.42
C LYS A 137 5.42 11.45 -5.90
N ILE A 138 5.23 12.41 -5.00
CA ILE A 138 4.63 13.71 -5.34
C ILE A 138 5.57 14.52 -6.25
N SER A 139 6.85 14.60 -5.92
CA SER A 139 7.84 15.29 -6.76
C SER A 139 7.94 14.67 -8.15
N LEU A 140 7.93 13.33 -8.25
CA LEU A 140 7.92 12.62 -9.52
C LEU A 140 6.73 13.04 -10.41
N ILE A 141 5.52 13.05 -9.84
CA ILE A 141 4.30 13.41 -10.58
C ILE A 141 4.32 14.89 -10.98
N PHE A 142 4.83 15.76 -10.12
CA PHE A 142 4.91 17.18 -10.43
C PHE A 142 5.94 17.48 -11.51
N LEU A 143 7.12 16.86 -11.46
CA LEU A 143 8.16 17.01 -12.48
C LEU A 143 7.68 16.47 -13.84
N ASP A 144 6.94 15.36 -13.85
CA ASP A 144 6.30 14.86 -15.08
C ASP A 144 5.28 15.85 -15.64
N TYR A 145 4.47 16.48 -14.78
CA TYR A 145 3.55 17.55 -15.18
C TYR A 145 4.29 18.73 -15.83
N LEU A 146 5.41 19.18 -15.24
CA LEU A 146 6.23 20.26 -15.81
C LEU A 146 6.79 19.87 -17.18
N ASN A 147 7.26 18.64 -17.31
CA ASN A 147 7.75 18.09 -18.58
C ASN A 147 6.66 18.08 -19.67
N GLN A 148 5.45 17.62 -19.33
CA GLN A 148 4.30 17.63 -20.24
C GLN A 148 3.92 19.07 -20.67
N LYS A 149 4.07 20.04 -19.77
CA LYS A 149 3.85 21.48 -20.05
C LYS A 149 5.00 22.13 -20.78
N ARG A 150 6.07 21.39 -21.12
CA ARG A 150 7.29 21.88 -21.79
C ARG A 150 7.98 23.00 -21.02
N ILE A 151 7.88 23.00 -19.70
CA ILE A 151 8.66 23.89 -18.84
C ILE A 151 10.04 23.24 -18.72
N THR A 152 11.06 23.87 -19.23
CA THR A 152 12.39 23.26 -19.40
C THR A 152 13.27 23.33 -18.15
N ASP A 153 12.94 24.20 -17.19
CA ASP A 153 13.73 24.44 -15.99
C ASP A 153 12.82 24.69 -14.78
N VAL A 154 13.13 24.05 -13.66
CA VAL A 154 12.39 24.22 -12.39
C VAL A 154 12.52 25.64 -11.80
N SER A 155 13.52 26.41 -12.22
CA SER A 155 13.65 27.83 -11.82
C SER A 155 12.53 28.72 -12.37
N HIS A 156 11.82 28.27 -13.39
CA HIS A 156 10.67 28.97 -13.99
C HIS A 156 9.35 28.66 -13.25
N ILE A 157 9.38 27.84 -12.21
CA ILE A 157 8.16 27.56 -11.43
C ILE A 157 7.71 28.85 -10.74
N ASP A 158 6.45 29.18 -10.94
CA ASP A 158 5.75 30.28 -10.29
C ASP A 158 4.44 29.78 -9.63
N LEU A 159 3.77 30.70 -8.95
CA LEU A 159 2.50 30.37 -8.29
C LEU A 159 1.40 29.97 -9.29
N SER A 160 1.41 30.53 -10.50
CA SER A 160 0.43 30.21 -11.55
C SER A 160 0.55 28.76 -11.97
N ILE A 161 1.77 28.29 -12.25
CA ILE A 161 2.06 26.90 -12.62
C ILE A 161 1.63 25.94 -11.50
N CYS A 162 1.92 26.29 -10.24
CA CYS A 162 1.51 25.49 -9.10
C CYS A 162 -0.02 25.41 -8.97
N ASN A 163 -0.73 26.52 -9.14
CA ASN A 163 -2.19 26.54 -9.10
C ASN A 163 -2.81 25.75 -10.26
N ASP A 164 -2.26 25.83 -11.46
CA ASP A 164 -2.72 25.05 -12.60
C ASP A 164 -2.51 23.54 -12.36
N TYR A 165 -1.38 23.15 -11.74
CA TYR A 165 -1.16 21.77 -11.31
C TYR A 165 -2.19 21.33 -10.27
N ILE A 166 -2.48 22.16 -9.27
CA ILE A 166 -3.46 21.85 -8.22
C ILE A 166 -4.87 21.71 -8.83
N ARG A 167 -5.23 22.50 -9.84
CA ARG A 167 -6.50 22.36 -10.56
C ARG A 167 -6.67 20.99 -11.23
N THR A 168 -5.58 20.27 -11.52
CA THR A 168 -5.66 18.90 -12.06
C THR A 168 -6.13 17.86 -11.04
N PHE A 169 -6.26 18.20 -9.75
CA PHE A 169 -6.67 17.28 -8.70
C PHE A 169 -8.18 17.01 -8.64
N THR A 170 -8.89 17.24 -9.72
CA THR A 170 -10.33 16.98 -9.83
C THR A 170 -10.67 15.52 -9.56
N GLY A 171 -11.79 15.28 -8.87
CA GLY A 171 -12.27 13.93 -8.54
C GLY A 171 -11.51 13.21 -7.42
N MET A 172 -10.49 13.82 -6.84
CA MET A 172 -9.76 13.25 -5.70
C MET A 172 -10.45 13.57 -4.38
N SER A 173 -10.26 12.64 -3.41
CA SER A 173 -10.70 12.92 -2.04
C SER A 173 -9.93 14.11 -1.48
N PHE A 174 -10.61 14.88 -0.63
CA PHE A 174 -10.00 16.05 -0.01
C PHE A 174 -8.70 15.71 0.75
N LYS A 175 -8.67 14.58 1.47
CA LYS A 175 -7.46 14.14 2.18
C LYS A 175 -6.31 13.85 1.22
N THR A 176 -6.60 13.34 0.04
CA THR A 176 -5.60 13.12 -1.02
C THR A 176 -5.06 14.44 -1.55
N ILE A 177 -5.93 15.44 -1.75
CA ILE A 177 -5.53 16.79 -2.19
C ILE A 177 -4.62 17.44 -1.15
N GLU A 178 -5.01 17.41 0.13
CA GLU A 178 -4.21 17.91 1.25
C GLU A 178 -2.81 17.30 1.26
N GLN A 179 -2.73 15.98 1.17
CA GLN A 179 -1.45 15.26 1.14
C GLN A 179 -0.59 15.64 -0.07
N ARG A 180 -1.19 15.78 -1.25
CA ARG A 180 -0.47 16.20 -2.46
C ARG A 180 0.06 17.62 -2.35
N ILE A 181 -0.73 18.55 -1.85
CA ILE A 181 -0.30 19.94 -1.62
C ILE A 181 0.82 19.99 -0.57
N CYS A 182 0.71 19.21 0.50
CA CYS A 182 1.76 19.13 1.51
C CYS A 182 3.10 18.65 0.91
N GLY A 183 3.08 17.58 0.11
CA GLY A 183 4.27 17.10 -0.58
C GLY A 183 4.82 18.08 -1.62
N LEU A 184 3.95 18.76 -2.37
CA LEU A 184 4.35 19.81 -3.31
C LEU A 184 5.05 20.97 -2.59
N ARG A 185 4.46 21.47 -1.50
CA ARG A 185 5.06 22.55 -0.69
C ARG A 185 6.42 22.14 -0.12
N TYR A 186 6.58 20.88 0.28
CA TYR A 186 7.85 20.37 0.77
C TYR A 186 8.92 20.34 -0.33
N PHE A 187 8.58 19.90 -1.53
CA PHE A 187 9.48 19.92 -2.68
C PHE A 187 9.87 21.35 -3.10
N LEU A 188 8.93 22.28 -3.11
CA LEU A 188 9.20 23.69 -3.43
C LEU A 188 10.09 24.37 -2.38
N ARG A 189 9.94 24.04 -1.09
CA ARG A 189 10.85 24.52 -0.03
C ARG A 189 12.26 24.00 -0.25
N TYR A 190 12.42 22.74 -0.60
CA TYR A 190 13.71 22.18 -0.97
C TYR A 190 14.36 22.97 -2.12
N LEU A 191 13.62 23.26 -3.19
CA LEU A 191 14.14 24.05 -4.32
C LEU A 191 14.53 25.48 -3.89
N ASN A 192 13.76 26.07 -2.99
CA ASN A 192 14.07 27.39 -2.44
C ASN A 192 15.32 27.37 -1.54
N GLU A 193 15.46 26.38 -0.67
CA GLU A 193 16.63 26.16 0.19
C GLU A 193 17.92 25.94 -0.63
N LYS A 194 17.79 25.31 -1.80
CA LYS A 194 18.89 25.13 -2.76
C LYS A 194 19.13 26.35 -3.66
N ASN A 195 18.44 27.47 -3.42
CA ASN A 195 18.51 28.71 -4.22
C ASN A 195 18.14 28.50 -5.70
N VAL A 196 17.39 27.48 -6.04
CA VAL A 196 16.87 27.24 -7.38
C VAL A 196 15.68 28.16 -7.66
N LEU A 197 14.80 28.34 -6.67
CA LEU A 197 13.70 29.31 -6.75
C LEU A 197 14.09 30.63 -6.12
N LYS A 198 13.71 31.74 -6.77
CA LYS A 198 13.99 33.09 -6.31
C LYS A 198 13.13 33.57 -5.14
N SER A 199 12.01 32.90 -4.90
CA SER A 199 11.04 33.27 -3.86
C SER A 199 10.41 32.02 -3.23
N ASP A 200 9.93 32.16 -1.97
CA ASP A 200 9.21 31.08 -1.28
C ASP A 200 7.77 30.93 -1.82
N ILE A 201 7.64 30.26 -2.95
CA ILE A 201 6.34 29.93 -3.56
C ILE A 201 5.56 28.98 -2.65
N ALA A 202 6.24 28.14 -1.88
CA ALA A 202 5.60 27.15 -1.02
C ALA A 202 4.68 27.79 0.04
N SER A 203 5.02 28.96 0.55
CA SER A 203 4.21 29.70 1.53
C SER A 203 2.94 30.30 0.90
N LEU A 204 2.97 30.60 -0.40
CA LEU A 204 1.85 31.23 -1.13
C LEU A 204 0.78 30.21 -1.56
N ILE A 205 1.09 28.92 -1.56
CA ILE A 205 0.12 27.87 -1.89
C ILE A 205 -0.80 27.68 -0.70
N HIS A 206 -2.08 28.00 -0.88
CA HIS A 206 -3.07 27.81 0.17
C HIS A 206 -3.46 26.34 0.33
N MET A 207 -3.56 25.88 1.59
CA MET A 207 -4.18 24.60 1.90
C MET A 207 -5.69 24.78 1.82
N PRO A 208 -6.42 23.86 1.16
CA PRO A 208 -7.86 23.94 1.14
C PRO A 208 -8.40 23.85 2.58
N ALA A 209 -9.21 24.81 2.98
CA ALA A 209 -9.83 24.80 4.31
C ALA A 209 -10.93 23.73 4.38
N ILE A 210 -10.81 22.80 5.31
CA ILE A 210 -11.93 21.91 5.67
C ILE A 210 -12.45 22.30 7.03
N SER A 211 -13.77 22.35 7.13
CA SER A 211 -14.40 22.28 8.44
C SER A 211 -14.07 20.92 9.07
N LYS A 212 -13.32 20.93 10.17
CA LYS A 212 -13.02 19.72 10.95
C LYS A 212 -14.30 19.06 11.50
N SER A 213 -15.41 19.78 11.52
CA SER A 213 -16.73 19.33 11.95
C SER A 213 -17.51 18.51 10.88
N ALA A 214 -17.00 18.40 9.65
CA ALA A 214 -17.69 17.68 8.58
C ALA A 214 -17.64 16.15 8.70
N LYS A 215 -16.84 15.59 9.60
CA LYS A 215 -16.82 14.16 9.90
C LYS A 215 -17.19 13.94 11.36
N ILE A 216 -18.36 13.36 11.58
CA ILE A 216 -18.70 12.77 12.87
C ILE A 216 -17.74 11.58 13.05
N PRO A 217 -16.92 11.56 14.14
CA PRO A 217 -16.09 10.40 14.41
C PRO A 217 -16.97 9.16 14.54
N SER A 218 -16.67 8.10 13.81
CA SER A 218 -17.31 6.81 14.08
C SER A 218 -16.77 6.29 15.41
N VAL A 219 -17.63 6.15 16.40
CA VAL A 219 -17.28 5.62 17.72
C VAL A 219 -17.94 4.25 17.84
N TRP A 220 -17.16 3.26 18.23
CA TRP A 220 -17.68 1.95 18.58
C TRP A 220 -18.31 2.01 19.97
N THR A 221 -19.48 1.43 20.11
CA THR A 221 -20.10 1.27 21.42
C THR A 221 -19.41 0.15 22.21
N GLU A 222 -19.55 0.18 23.53
CA GLU A 222 -18.99 -0.86 24.40
C GLU A 222 -19.51 -2.27 24.03
N ASP A 223 -20.78 -2.36 23.64
CA ASP A 223 -21.39 -3.64 23.23
C ASP A 223 -20.86 -4.15 21.90
N GLU A 224 -20.56 -3.27 20.95
CA GLU A 224 -19.92 -3.64 19.68
C GLU A 224 -18.50 -4.17 19.92
N ILE A 225 -17.74 -3.53 20.81
CA ILE A 225 -16.40 -3.98 21.21
C ILE A 225 -16.48 -5.34 21.90
N LYS A 226 -17.42 -5.53 22.83
CA LYS A 226 -17.65 -6.84 23.48
C LYS A 226 -17.97 -7.93 22.48
N LYS A 227 -18.88 -7.66 21.53
CA LYS A 227 -19.23 -8.60 20.45
C LYS A 227 -18.00 -8.95 19.62
N LEU A 228 -17.21 -7.94 19.21
CA LEU A 228 -15.97 -8.16 18.45
C LEU A 228 -15.01 -9.09 19.23
N LEU A 229 -14.78 -8.82 20.51
CA LEU A 229 -13.88 -9.62 21.33
C LEU A 229 -14.37 -11.07 21.52
N GLN A 230 -15.68 -11.31 21.52
CA GLN A 230 -16.27 -12.65 21.59
C GLN A 230 -16.09 -13.48 20.31
N THR A 231 -15.91 -12.84 19.15
CA THR A 231 -15.68 -13.54 17.87
C THR A 231 -14.27 -14.10 17.72
N ILE A 232 -13.35 -13.72 18.59
CA ILE A 232 -11.93 -14.11 18.50
C ILE A 232 -11.74 -15.48 19.17
N ASP A 233 -11.30 -16.46 18.41
CA ASP A 233 -10.92 -17.78 18.95
C ASP A 233 -9.62 -17.69 19.76
N ARG A 234 -9.76 -17.63 21.09
CA ARG A 234 -8.63 -17.56 22.03
C ARG A 234 -7.94 -18.90 22.29
N ASN A 235 -8.35 -19.99 21.66
CA ASN A 235 -7.68 -21.28 21.78
C ASN A 235 -6.42 -21.33 20.91
N SER A 236 -6.36 -20.55 19.85
CA SER A 236 -5.18 -20.45 18.98
C SER A 236 -4.19 -19.40 19.47
N PRO A 237 -2.87 -19.57 19.25
CA PRO A 237 -1.85 -18.57 19.58
C PRO A 237 -2.09 -17.21 18.87
N ILE A 238 -2.56 -17.26 17.62
CA ILE A 238 -2.90 -16.07 16.82
C ILE A 238 -4.08 -15.34 17.46
N GLY A 239 -5.14 -16.06 17.84
CA GLY A 239 -6.31 -15.45 18.45
C GLY A 239 -6.01 -14.84 19.83
N LYS A 240 -5.14 -15.47 20.65
CA LYS A 240 -4.66 -14.88 21.90
C LYS A 240 -3.95 -13.54 21.67
N ARG A 241 -3.06 -13.50 20.66
CA ARG A 241 -2.35 -12.27 20.26
C ARG A 241 -3.33 -11.20 19.80
N ASP A 242 -4.23 -11.54 18.88
CA ASP A 242 -5.18 -10.59 18.28
C ASP A 242 -6.15 -10.03 19.34
N TYR A 243 -6.62 -10.88 20.26
CA TYR A 243 -7.41 -10.47 21.41
C TYR A 243 -6.65 -9.45 22.27
N ALA A 244 -5.39 -9.75 22.64
CA ALA A 244 -4.58 -8.83 23.44
C ALA A 244 -4.36 -7.48 22.73
N MET A 245 -4.07 -7.49 21.42
CA MET A 245 -3.88 -6.28 20.63
C MET A 245 -5.15 -5.41 20.62
N ILE A 246 -6.33 -6.01 20.43
CA ILE A 246 -7.60 -5.28 20.40
C ILE A 246 -7.94 -4.72 21.78
N VAL A 247 -7.73 -5.51 22.84
CA VAL A 247 -7.92 -5.04 24.22
C VAL A 247 -7.04 -3.85 24.54
N LEU A 248 -5.75 -3.90 24.19
CA LEU A 248 -4.83 -2.77 24.38
C LEU A 248 -5.27 -1.52 23.60
N ALA A 249 -5.75 -1.71 22.35
CA ALA A 249 -6.26 -0.60 21.56
C ALA A 249 -7.53 0.02 22.17
N CYS A 250 -8.49 -0.82 22.57
CA CYS A 250 -9.80 -0.34 23.06
C CYS A 250 -9.74 0.22 24.48
N ILE A 251 -8.98 -0.41 25.38
CA ILE A 251 -8.96 -0.02 26.81
C ILE A 251 -7.93 1.09 27.07
N LEU A 252 -6.74 0.98 26.48
CA LEU A 252 -5.66 1.94 26.70
C LEU A 252 -5.56 3.02 25.63
N GLY A 253 -6.34 2.92 24.54
CA GLY A 253 -6.29 3.88 23.42
C GLY A 253 -4.97 3.91 22.69
N LEU A 254 -4.21 2.82 22.71
CA LEU A 254 -2.90 2.75 22.09
C LEU A 254 -2.99 2.73 20.57
N ARG A 255 -2.05 3.39 19.91
CA ARG A 255 -1.94 3.31 18.45
C ARG A 255 -1.50 1.92 18.02
N ILE A 256 -1.99 1.46 16.86
CA ILE A 256 -1.59 0.15 16.29
C ILE A 256 -0.07 0.02 16.12
N SER A 257 0.61 1.11 15.75
CA SER A 257 2.08 1.12 15.67
C SER A 257 2.75 0.82 17.01
N ASP A 258 2.23 1.40 18.08
CA ASP A 258 2.79 1.24 19.42
C ASP A 258 2.54 -0.18 19.93
N ILE A 259 1.31 -0.68 19.76
CA ILE A 259 0.96 -2.07 20.10
C ILE A 259 1.82 -3.09 19.35
N LYS A 260 2.06 -2.86 18.06
CA LYS A 260 2.87 -3.76 17.21
C LYS A 260 4.32 -3.86 17.66
N ASN A 261 4.84 -2.79 18.26
CA ASN A 261 6.23 -2.70 18.69
C ASN A 261 6.43 -3.07 20.17
N LEU A 262 5.36 -3.40 20.91
CA LEU A 262 5.46 -3.84 22.29
C LEU A 262 6.26 -5.12 22.42
N THR A 263 7.12 -5.14 23.41
CA THR A 263 7.90 -6.29 23.86
C THR A 263 7.50 -6.68 25.29
N PHE A 264 7.91 -7.84 25.75
CA PHE A 264 7.62 -8.25 27.13
C PHE A 264 8.33 -7.36 28.18
N ASP A 265 9.42 -6.70 27.82
CA ASP A 265 10.18 -5.80 28.70
C ASP A 265 9.44 -4.49 28.96
N ASP A 266 8.46 -4.14 28.10
CA ASP A 266 7.61 -2.96 28.29
C ASP A 266 6.57 -3.17 29.40
N PHE A 267 6.36 -4.41 29.87
CA PHE A 267 5.39 -4.79 30.91
C PHE A 267 6.07 -4.98 32.26
N ASN A 268 5.77 -4.11 33.19
CA ASN A 268 6.10 -4.35 34.59
C ASN A 268 4.90 -5.06 35.27
N TRP A 269 4.99 -6.39 35.37
CA TRP A 269 3.91 -7.25 35.89
C TRP A 269 3.65 -7.03 37.39
N GLU A 270 4.70 -6.73 38.17
CA GLU A 270 4.57 -6.48 39.61
C GLU A 270 3.88 -5.14 39.86
N ALA A 271 4.33 -4.10 39.19
CA ALA A 271 3.76 -2.76 39.32
C ALA A 271 2.48 -2.57 38.49
N LYS A 272 2.06 -3.55 37.69
CA LYS A 272 0.94 -3.49 36.75
C LYS A 272 1.00 -2.25 35.83
N LYS A 273 2.19 -1.97 35.32
CA LYS A 273 2.46 -0.80 34.47
C LYS A 273 2.93 -1.22 33.09
N LEU A 274 2.53 -0.47 32.10
CA LEU A 274 3.00 -0.55 30.72
C LEU A 274 3.78 0.73 30.38
N SER A 275 5.02 0.59 29.93
CA SER A 275 5.88 1.70 29.50
C SER A 275 5.97 1.72 27.99
N ILE A 276 5.64 2.84 27.34
CA ILE A 276 5.64 2.96 25.87
C ILE A 276 6.45 4.18 25.46
N ILE A 277 7.41 3.96 24.56
CA ILE A 277 8.09 5.03 23.86
C ILE A 277 7.30 5.34 22.58
N GLN A 278 6.58 6.46 22.61
CA GLN A 278 5.81 6.90 21.43
C GLN A 278 6.77 7.49 20.39
N HIS A 279 6.89 6.83 19.26
CA HIS A 279 7.55 7.39 18.08
C HIS A 279 6.55 8.29 17.32
N LYS A 280 6.84 9.59 17.29
CA LYS A 280 6.09 10.55 16.46
C LYS A 280 6.61 10.53 15.03
#